data_9fdc7d2ed82b854ce553d537057b6da6
#
_entry.id   9fdc7d2ed82b854ce553d537057b6da6
#
_cell.length_a   1.000
_cell.length_b   1.000
_cell.length_c   1.000
_cell.angle_alpha   90.00
_cell.angle_beta   90.00
_cell.angle_gamma   90.00
#
_symmetry.space_group_name_H-M   'P 1'
#
loop_
_entity.id
_entity.type
_entity.pdbx_description
1 polymer ?
#
loop_
_entity_poly.entity_id
_entity_poly.type
_entity_poly.pdbx_seq_one_letter_code
_entity_poly.pdbx_strand_id
1 'polypeptide(L)'
;MGSGTASHDACARAVGTLLAELGVNLLTGGGGGVMTAVSRAFVTHPRRRGICIGIIPCESESDRGAPKAGYPNAFVELPIFTHLPLSGREGTDDLSRNHINVLSCAAIVALPGELGTASEVMLAVRYRKPIVIYAPDPDLVRHLPESVERVAGIDQVERFLRRELSAL
;
A
#
# COMPACT_ATOMS: atom_id res chain seq x y z
N MET A 1 -1.54 0.61 -1.13
CA MET A 1 -1.67 1.72 -0.14
C MET A 1 -3.13 1.99 0.17
N GLY A 2 -3.46 2.65 1.31
CA GLY A 2 -4.84 2.89 1.75
C GLY A 2 -4.88 3.38 3.19
N SER A 3 -6.10 3.58 3.73
CA SER A 3 -6.33 4.09 5.09
C SER A 3 -5.58 3.30 6.16
N GLY A 4 -4.99 4.02 7.12
CA GLY A 4 -4.38 3.43 8.32
C GLY A 4 -5.38 3.13 9.44
N THR A 5 -6.60 3.65 9.35
CA THR A 5 -7.66 3.54 10.37
C THR A 5 -8.86 2.72 9.89
N ALA A 6 -9.40 3.03 8.71
CA ALA A 6 -10.51 2.28 8.11
C ALA A 6 -9.97 1.06 7.35
N SER A 7 -10.64 -0.08 7.46
CA SER A 7 -10.19 -1.33 6.83
C SER A 7 -10.60 -1.46 5.36
N HIS A 8 -11.73 -0.84 4.95
CA HIS A 8 -12.33 -1.03 3.64
C HIS A 8 -12.32 -2.50 3.20
N ASP A 9 -12.78 -3.39 4.08
CA ASP A 9 -12.57 -4.84 4.05
C ASP A 9 -12.87 -5.51 2.71
N ALA A 10 -13.95 -5.11 2.03
CA ALA A 10 -14.32 -5.70 0.74
C ALA A 10 -13.23 -5.45 -0.32
N CYS A 11 -12.78 -4.19 -0.46
CA CYS A 11 -11.74 -3.81 -1.41
C CYS A 11 -10.37 -4.41 -1.03
N ALA A 12 -9.99 -4.32 0.25
CA ALA A 12 -8.73 -4.84 0.74
C ALA A 12 -8.62 -6.35 0.56
N ARG A 13 -9.70 -7.10 0.87
CA ARG A 13 -9.75 -8.55 0.66
C ARG A 13 -9.67 -8.92 -0.82
N ALA A 14 -10.40 -8.23 -1.69
CA ALA A 14 -10.35 -8.50 -3.12
C ALA A 14 -8.93 -8.32 -3.67
N VAL A 15 -8.24 -7.22 -3.31
CA VAL A 15 -6.86 -6.96 -3.74
C VAL A 15 -5.88 -7.97 -3.13
N GLY A 16 -5.98 -8.28 -1.84
CA GLY A 16 -5.10 -9.25 -1.19
C GLY A 16 -5.20 -10.65 -1.82
N THR A 17 -6.44 -11.10 -2.10
CA THR A 17 -6.71 -12.37 -2.80
C THR A 17 -6.11 -12.35 -4.22
N LEU A 18 -6.36 -11.29 -5.00
CA LEU A 18 -5.83 -11.16 -6.35
C LEU A 18 -4.30 -11.21 -6.38
N LEU A 19 -3.61 -10.48 -5.50
CA LEU A 19 -2.15 -10.48 -5.43
C LEU A 19 -1.59 -11.86 -5.06
N ALA A 20 -2.26 -12.58 -4.16
CA ALA A 20 -1.88 -13.94 -3.81
C ALA A 20 -2.03 -14.90 -5.01
N GLU A 21 -3.10 -14.77 -5.80
CA GLU A 21 -3.34 -15.55 -7.01
C GLU A 21 -2.36 -15.23 -8.14
N LEU A 22 -1.95 -13.98 -8.26
CA LEU A 22 -0.91 -13.56 -9.21
C LEU A 22 0.48 -14.07 -8.83
N GLY A 23 0.68 -14.54 -7.60
CA GLY A 23 1.96 -15.10 -7.14
C GLY A 23 3.06 -14.07 -6.90
N VAL A 24 2.71 -12.81 -6.75
CA VAL A 24 3.64 -11.70 -6.48
C VAL A 24 3.86 -11.49 -4.98
N ASN A 25 4.88 -10.70 -4.61
CA ASN A 25 5.03 -10.21 -3.24
C ASN A 25 4.07 -9.03 -2.98
N LEU A 26 3.53 -8.97 -1.77
CA LEU A 26 2.78 -7.82 -1.29
C LEU A 26 3.70 -6.93 -0.47
N LEU A 27 3.78 -5.64 -0.82
CA LEU A 27 4.46 -4.63 -0.02
C LEU A 27 3.45 -3.62 0.53
N THR A 28 3.49 -3.38 1.84
CA THR A 28 2.65 -2.39 2.53
C THR A 28 3.48 -1.54 3.48
N GLY A 29 2.84 -0.52 4.04
CA GLY A 29 3.44 0.26 5.14
C GLY A 29 3.42 -0.46 6.49
N GLY A 30 2.88 -1.68 6.60
CA GLY A 30 2.91 -2.51 7.80
C GLY A 30 1.99 -2.10 8.94
N GLY A 31 1.13 -1.10 8.80
CA GLY A 31 0.24 -0.58 9.85
C GLY A 31 -1.16 -1.18 9.85
N GLY A 32 -2.11 -0.45 10.48
CA GLY A 32 -3.51 -0.81 10.65
C GLY A 32 -4.38 -0.62 9.40
N GLY A 33 -5.69 -0.68 9.58
CA GLY A 33 -6.69 -0.39 8.57
C GLY A 33 -6.57 -1.27 7.32
N VAL A 34 -6.55 -0.64 6.15
CA VAL A 34 -6.39 -1.30 4.84
C VAL A 34 -5.13 -2.16 4.80
N MET A 35 -4.01 -1.69 5.38
CA MET A 35 -2.75 -2.45 5.37
C MET A 35 -2.90 -3.80 6.08
N THR A 36 -3.53 -3.83 7.26
CA THR A 36 -3.82 -5.09 7.95
C THR A 36 -4.79 -5.97 7.16
N ALA A 37 -5.86 -5.38 6.60
CA ALA A 37 -6.89 -6.14 5.90
C ALA A 37 -6.37 -6.80 4.62
N VAL A 38 -5.58 -6.07 3.80
CA VAL A 38 -4.98 -6.63 2.58
C VAL A 38 -3.91 -7.67 2.91
N SER A 39 -3.06 -7.42 3.93
CA SER A 39 -2.03 -8.36 4.37
C SER A 39 -2.66 -9.67 4.85
N ARG A 40 -3.72 -9.59 5.68
CA ARG A 40 -4.47 -10.76 6.13
C ARG A 40 -5.00 -11.59 4.96
N ALA A 41 -5.72 -10.95 4.03
CA ALA A 41 -6.31 -11.65 2.90
C ALA A 41 -5.24 -12.32 2.01
N PHE A 42 -4.10 -11.65 1.84
CA PHE A 42 -2.96 -12.19 1.09
C PHE A 42 -2.31 -13.39 1.79
N VAL A 43 -1.96 -13.24 3.08
CA VAL A 43 -1.21 -14.27 3.83
C VAL A 43 -2.05 -15.52 4.07
N THR A 44 -3.36 -15.39 4.27
CA THR A 44 -4.25 -16.53 4.50
C THR A 44 -4.69 -17.24 3.22
N HIS A 45 -4.33 -16.73 2.04
CA HIS A 45 -4.74 -17.35 0.78
C HIS A 45 -3.96 -18.66 0.51
N PRO A 46 -4.63 -19.80 0.28
CA PRO A 46 -3.98 -21.11 0.22
C PRO A 46 -3.04 -21.31 -0.99
N ARG A 47 -3.22 -20.54 -2.06
CA ARG A 47 -2.40 -20.62 -3.28
C ARG A 47 -1.34 -19.55 -3.38
N ARG A 48 -1.13 -18.79 -2.31
CA ARG A 48 -0.10 -17.75 -2.26
C ARG A 48 1.30 -18.32 -2.49
N ARG A 49 2.13 -17.61 -3.26
CA ARG A 49 3.55 -17.94 -3.47
C ARG A 49 4.49 -16.84 -2.97
N GLY A 50 4.06 -15.59 -3.00
CA GLY A 50 4.84 -14.45 -2.51
C GLY A 50 4.79 -14.29 -0.99
N ILE A 51 5.53 -13.31 -0.48
CA ILE A 51 5.58 -12.93 0.94
C ILE A 51 4.99 -11.53 1.17
N CYS A 52 4.54 -11.28 2.39
CA CYS A 52 4.05 -9.96 2.83
C CYS A 52 5.19 -9.16 3.47
N ILE A 53 5.60 -8.08 2.81
CA ILE A 53 6.68 -7.19 3.22
C ILE A 53 6.08 -5.92 3.83
N GLY A 54 6.63 -5.46 4.95
CA GLY A 54 6.25 -4.20 5.58
C GLY A 54 7.42 -3.24 5.70
N ILE A 55 7.29 -2.02 5.19
CA ILE A 55 8.25 -0.94 5.45
C ILE A 55 7.80 -0.18 6.69
N ILE A 56 8.52 -0.35 7.78
CA ILE A 56 8.11 0.08 9.12
C ILE A 56 8.72 1.43 9.46
N PRO A 57 7.89 2.45 9.82
CA PRO A 57 8.40 3.73 10.31
C PRO A 57 8.95 3.58 11.73
N CYS A 58 9.94 4.40 12.10
CA CYS A 58 10.35 4.54 13.50
C CYS A 58 9.42 5.51 14.26
N GLU A 59 9.50 5.47 15.60
CA GLU A 59 8.68 6.32 16.46
C GLU A 59 9.05 7.81 16.30
N SER A 60 10.36 8.12 16.31
CA SER A 60 10.90 9.46 16.13
C SER A 60 12.33 9.41 15.61
N GLU A 61 12.88 10.56 15.18
CA GLU A 61 14.28 10.66 14.74
C GLU A 61 15.28 10.33 15.85
N SER A 62 14.93 10.63 17.10
CA SER A 62 15.78 10.36 18.27
C SER A 62 15.74 8.90 18.70
N ASP A 63 14.68 8.17 18.33
CA ASP A 63 14.46 6.78 18.74
C ASP A 63 14.73 5.83 17.58
N ARG A 64 15.98 5.83 17.16
CA ARG A 64 16.47 5.09 15.99
C ARG A 64 16.32 3.58 16.19
N GLY A 65 15.35 3.00 15.47
CA GLY A 65 15.12 1.56 15.43
C GLY A 65 13.92 1.08 16.21
N ALA A 66 13.33 1.86 17.12
CA ALA A 66 12.07 1.49 17.73
C ALA A 66 10.92 1.66 16.72
N PRO A 67 10.15 0.62 16.43
CA PRO A 67 9.02 0.73 15.52
C PRO A 67 7.93 1.60 16.14
N LYS A 68 7.25 2.37 15.32
CA LYS A 68 6.06 3.14 15.73
C LYS A 68 5.01 2.22 16.35
N ALA A 69 4.33 2.67 17.39
CA ALA A 69 3.29 1.91 18.06
C ALA A 69 2.23 1.38 17.06
N GLY A 70 1.88 0.08 17.19
CA GLY A 70 0.98 -0.60 16.26
C GLY A 70 1.63 -1.12 14.97
N TYR A 71 2.95 -1.04 14.85
CA TYR A 71 3.73 -1.58 13.73
C TYR A 71 4.75 -2.62 14.21
N PRO A 72 5.03 -3.66 13.40
CA PRO A 72 4.25 -4.11 12.23
C PRO A 72 2.91 -4.74 12.63
N ASN A 73 1.92 -4.77 11.74
CA ASN A 73 0.73 -5.59 11.97
C ASN A 73 1.09 -7.10 11.91
N ALA A 74 0.22 -7.93 12.49
CA ALA A 74 0.47 -9.38 12.70
C ALA A 74 0.63 -10.21 11.40
N PHE A 75 0.35 -9.65 10.22
CA PHE A 75 0.40 -10.34 8.93
C PHE A 75 1.62 -9.96 8.09
N VAL A 76 2.48 -9.09 8.58
CA VAL A 76 3.78 -8.78 7.95
C VAL A 76 4.74 -9.91 8.25
N GLU A 77 5.23 -10.56 7.20
CA GLU A 77 6.18 -11.68 7.32
C GLU A 77 7.64 -11.22 7.28
N LEU A 78 7.92 -10.18 6.50
CA LEU A 78 9.25 -9.57 6.41
C LEU A 78 9.17 -8.06 6.76
N PRO A 79 9.37 -7.68 8.00
CA PRO A 79 9.44 -6.27 8.37
C PRO A 79 10.82 -5.68 8.00
N ILE A 80 10.81 -4.53 7.33
CA ILE A 80 11.99 -3.72 7.06
C ILE A 80 11.87 -2.46 7.93
N PHE A 81 12.65 -2.40 8.98
CA PHE A 81 12.67 -1.26 9.91
C PHE A 81 13.45 -0.11 9.31
N THR A 82 12.87 1.08 9.33
CA THR A 82 13.50 2.29 8.82
C THR A 82 13.75 3.28 9.96
N HIS A 83 14.66 4.24 9.74
CA HIS A 83 14.88 5.40 10.62
C HIS A 83 14.11 6.63 10.13
N LEU A 84 12.99 6.41 9.44
CA LEU A 84 12.18 7.45 8.81
C LEU A 84 10.83 7.59 9.57
N PRO A 85 10.66 8.63 10.39
CA PRO A 85 9.49 8.76 11.25
C PRO A 85 8.28 9.36 10.54
N LEU A 86 8.49 10.16 9.48
CA LEU A 86 7.43 10.96 8.86
C LEU A 86 6.43 10.08 8.10
N SER A 87 5.17 10.44 8.22
CA SER A 87 4.03 9.75 7.59
C SER A 87 2.80 10.66 7.53
N GLY A 88 1.68 10.18 6.99
CA GLY A 88 0.44 10.97 6.93
C GLY A 88 0.61 12.23 6.10
N ARG A 89 0.38 13.39 6.70
CA ARG A 89 0.49 14.70 6.04
C ARG A 89 1.92 15.00 5.56
N GLU A 90 2.92 14.60 6.34
CA GLU A 90 4.35 14.78 6.04
C GLU A 90 4.90 13.63 5.18
N GLY A 91 4.00 12.85 4.59
CA GLY A 91 4.36 11.65 3.84
C GLY A 91 5.12 11.90 2.54
N THR A 92 5.20 13.15 2.07
CA THR A 92 6.00 13.56 0.89
C THR A 92 7.35 14.16 1.25
N ASP A 93 7.64 14.37 2.53
CA ASP A 93 8.88 14.97 3.00
C ASP A 93 10.03 13.97 2.97
N ASP A 94 11.27 14.46 2.92
CA ASP A 94 12.47 13.65 2.67
C ASP A 94 12.69 12.52 3.68
N LEU A 95 12.26 12.72 4.94
CA LEU A 95 12.34 11.71 5.99
C LEU A 95 11.12 10.79 6.08
N SER A 96 10.29 10.73 5.04
CA SER A 96 9.15 9.83 5.00
C SER A 96 9.51 8.47 4.39
N ARG A 97 9.14 7.40 5.10
CA ARG A 97 9.27 6.03 4.58
C ARG A 97 8.38 5.76 3.35
N ASN A 98 7.42 6.65 3.04
CA ASN A 98 6.57 6.51 1.86
C ASN A 98 7.38 6.52 0.56
N HIS A 99 8.53 7.22 0.53
CA HIS A 99 9.46 7.14 -0.60
C HIS A 99 9.92 5.71 -0.85
N ILE A 100 10.30 4.99 0.21
CA ILE A 100 10.73 3.59 0.10
C ILE A 100 9.55 2.72 -0.36
N ASN A 101 8.36 2.87 0.23
CA ASN A 101 7.16 2.14 -0.20
C ASN A 101 6.92 2.27 -1.70
N VAL A 102 6.90 3.51 -2.20
CA VAL A 102 6.58 3.81 -3.59
C VAL A 102 7.68 3.34 -4.53
N LEU A 103 8.95 3.64 -4.22
CA LEU A 103 10.07 3.33 -5.11
C LEU A 103 10.38 1.83 -5.19
N SER A 104 10.06 1.05 -4.15
CA SER A 104 10.31 -0.39 -4.12
C SER A 104 9.23 -1.22 -4.84
N CYS A 105 8.10 -0.62 -5.23
CA CYS A 105 7.03 -1.33 -5.93
C CYS A 105 7.24 -1.36 -7.44
N ALA A 106 6.91 -2.48 -8.07
CA ALA A 106 6.79 -2.58 -9.53
C ALA A 106 5.50 -1.90 -10.03
N ALA A 107 4.38 -2.14 -9.34
CA ALA A 107 3.09 -1.53 -9.59
C ALA A 107 2.38 -1.22 -8.27
N ILE A 108 1.48 -0.26 -8.26
CA ILE A 108 0.81 0.23 -7.07
C ILE A 108 -0.71 0.18 -7.25
N VAL A 109 -1.40 -0.37 -6.24
CA VAL A 109 -2.85 -0.27 -6.11
C VAL A 109 -3.16 0.61 -4.90
N ALA A 110 -3.82 1.75 -5.15
CA ALA A 110 -4.31 2.62 -4.10
C ALA A 110 -5.78 2.29 -3.79
N LEU A 111 -6.09 2.10 -2.52
CA LEU A 111 -7.42 1.91 -1.97
C LEU A 111 -7.86 3.17 -1.25
N PRO A 112 -9.17 3.33 -0.94
CA PRO A 112 -9.63 4.49 -0.18
C PRO A 112 -8.80 4.74 1.07
N GLY A 113 -8.48 5.99 1.32
CA GLY A 113 -7.66 6.42 2.46
C GLY A 113 -7.55 7.93 2.52
N GLU A 114 -6.86 8.42 3.53
CA GLU A 114 -6.78 9.83 3.88
C GLU A 114 -5.43 10.44 3.43
N LEU A 115 -4.92 11.40 4.22
CA LEU A 115 -3.71 12.17 3.89
C LEU A 115 -2.47 11.30 3.60
N GLY A 116 -2.30 10.18 4.31
CA GLY A 116 -1.19 9.28 4.06
C GLY A 116 -1.27 8.63 2.68
N THR A 117 -2.48 8.21 2.29
CA THR A 117 -2.73 7.65 0.95
C THR A 117 -2.53 8.71 -0.14
N ALA A 118 -3.01 9.94 0.08
CA ALA A 118 -2.79 11.05 -0.86
C ALA A 118 -1.30 11.33 -1.06
N SER A 119 -0.51 11.35 0.02
CA SER A 119 0.95 11.52 -0.05
C SER A 119 1.62 10.43 -0.89
N GLU A 120 1.27 9.16 -0.66
CA GLU A 120 1.81 8.04 -1.43
C GLU A 120 1.40 8.09 -2.91
N VAL A 121 0.14 8.48 -3.22
CA VAL A 121 -0.32 8.66 -4.61
C VAL A 121 0.45 9.79 -5.30
N MET A 122 0.66 10.93 -4.62
CA MET A 122 1.46 12.04 -5.15
C MET A 122 2.92 11.63 -5.41
N LEU A 123 3.52 10.84 -4.53
CA LEU A 123 4.86 10.31 -4.76
C LEU A 123 4.90 9.34 -5.95
N ALA A 124 3.89 8.49 -6.12
CA ALA A 124 3.80 7.60 -7.26
C ALA A 124 3.75 8.37 -8.59
N VAL A 125 2.94 9.44 -8.64
CA VAL A 125 2.89 10.35 -9.80
C VAL A 125 4.25 11.04 -10.03
N ARG A 126 4.84 11.60 -8.96
CA ARG A 126 6.16 12.27 -9.02
C ARG A 126 7.25 11.36 -9.57
N TYR A 127 7.26 10.09 -9.15
CA TYR A 127 8.25 9.10 -9.56
C TYR A 127 7.85 8.30 -10.80
N ARG A 128 6.73 8.64 -11.44
CA ARG A 128 6.20 7.95 -12.63
C ARG A 128 6.06 6.44 -12.42
N LYS A 129 5.66 6.04 -11.22
CA LYS A 129 5.38 4.62 -10.91
C LYS A 129 4.02 4.23 -11.46
N PRO A 130 3.89 3.03 -12.03
CA PRO A 130 2.59 2.51 -12.43
C PRO A 130 1.64 2.46 -11.23
N ILE A 131 0.51 3.14 -11.33
CA ILE A 131 -0.46 3.23 -10.23
C ILE A 131 -1.90 3.23 -10.76
N VAL A 132 -2.78 2.54 -10.06
CA VAL A 132 -4.23 2.57 -10.24
C VAL A 132 -4.94 2.81 -8.89
N ILE A 133 -6.00 3.59 -8.89
CA ILE A 133 -6.88 3.78 -7.73
C ILE A 133 -8.07 2.84 -7.88
N TYR A 134 -8.25 1.91 -6.93
CA TYR A 134 -9.40 1.01 -6.88
C TYR A 134 -10.39 1.45 -5.82
N ALA A 135 -11.54 1.93 -6.24
CA ALA A 135 -12.63 2.34 -5.38
C ALA A 135 -13.97 2.09 -6.08
N PRO A 136 -14.77 1.10 -5.65
CA PRO A 136 -16.15 0.92 -6.15
C PRO A 136 -17.03 2.15 -5.92
N ASP A 137 -16.81 2.89 -4.83
CA ASP A 137 -17.41 4.18 -4.56
C ASP A 137 -16.41 5.31 -4.88
N PRO A 138 -16.63 6.09 -5.96
CA PRO A 138 -15.73 7.15 -6.37
C PRO A 138 -15.65 8.31 -5.38
N ASP A 139 -16.65 8.48 -4.54
CA ASP A 139 -16.68 9.58 -3.56
C ASP A 139 -15.58 9.44 -2.51
N LEU A 140 -15.19 8.21 -2.19
CA LEU A 140 -14.14 7.91 -1.22
C LEU A 140 -12.74 8.34 -1.67
N VAL A 141 -12.57 8.65 -2.94
CA VAL A 141 -11.25 8.98 -3.54
C VAL A 141 -11.23 10.30 -4.32
N ARG A 142 -12.27 11.15 -4.15
CA ARG A 142 -12.36 12.44 -4.85
C ARG A 142 -11.18 13.38 -4.58
N HIS A 143 -10.60 13.28 -3.40
CA HIS A 143 -9.45 14.11 -2.96
C HIS A 143 -8.10 13.65 -3.51
N LEU A 144 -8.05 12.50 -4.18
CA LEU A 144 -6.82 12.00 -4.81
C LEU A 144 -6.62 12.63 -6.20
N PRO A 145 -5.37 12.71 -6.71
CA PRO A 145 -5.07 13.32 -8.01
C PRO A 145 -5.90 12.75 -9.16
N GLU A 146 -6.49 13.62 -9.97
CA GLU A 146 -7.32 13.23 -11.13
C GLU A 146 -6.51 12.58 -12.26
N SER A 147 -5.20 12.83 -12.30
CA SER A 147 -4.28 12.27 -13.30
C SER A 147 -4.07 10.75 -13.16
N VAL A 148 -4.53 10.15 -12.08
CA VAL A 148 -4.38 8.71 -11.84
C VAL A 148 -5.64 7.97 -12.27
N GLU A 149 -5.47 6.89 -13.02
CA GLU A 149 -6.55 6.01 -13.46
C GLU A 149 -7.35 5.49 -12.26
N ARG A 150 -8.68 5.58 -12.35
CA ARG A 150 -9.63 5.10 -11.33
C ARG A 150 -10.46 3.96 -11.88
N VAL A 151 -10.60 2.91 -11.11
CA VAL A 151 -11.37 1.72 -11.47
C VAL A 151 -12.31 1.30 -10.35
N ALA A 152 -13.46 0.77 -10.71
CA ALA A 152 -14.49 0.31 -9.77
C ALA A 152 -14.53 -1.23 -9.63
N GLY A 153 -13.96 -1.97 -10.58
CA GLY A 153 -13.97 -3.42 -10.61
C GLY A 153 -12.60 -4.03 -10.35
N ILE A 154 -12.56 -5.14 -9.63
CA ILE A 154 -11.32 -5.87 -9.34
C ILE A 154 -10.69 -6.47 -10.61
N ASP A 155 -11.51 -6.81 -11.60
CA ASP A 155 -11.07 -7.27 -12.92
C ASP A 155 -10.26 -6.20 -13.68
N GLN A 156 -10.55 -4.92 -13.46
CA GLN A 156 -9.79 -3.81 -14.02
C GLN A 156 -8.43 -3.69 -13.31
N VAL A 157 -8.40 -3.90 -11.99
CA VAL A 157 -7.13 -3.96 -11.23
C VAL A 157 -6.27 -5.12 -11.72
N GLU A 158 -6.87 -6.29 -11.97
CA GLU A 158 -6.15 -7.45 -12.50
C GLU A 158 -5.54 -7.15 -13.87
N ARG A 159 -6.30 -6.57 -14.79
CA ARG A 159 -5.77 -6.18 -16.13
C ARG A 159 -4.61 -5.21 -16.02
N PHE A 160 -4.74 -4.19 -15.15
CA PHE A 160 -3.66 -3.24 -14.89
C PHE A 160 -2.41 -3.98 -14.38
N LEU A 161 -2.53 -4.79 -13.33
CA LEU A 161 -1.39 -5.50 -12.75
C LEU A 161 -0.73 -6.45 -13.74
N ARG A 162 -1.50 -7.21 -14.50
CA ARG A 162 -0.93 -8.12 -15.52
C ARG A 162 -0.16 -7.36 -16.59
N ARG A 163 -0.65 -6.21 -17.05
CA ARG A 163 0.04 -5.36 -18.02
C ARG A 163 1.38 -4.86 -17.46
N GLU A 164 1.38 -4.29 -16.26
CA GLU A 164 2.58 -3.69 -15.68
C GLU A 164 3.63 -4.74 -15.28
N LEU A 165 3.19 -5.91 -14.80
CA LEU A 165 4.09 -6.98 -14.39
C LEU A 165 4.65 -7.80 -15.55
N SER A 166 3.98 -7.83 -16.71
CA SER A 166 4.50 -8.49 -17.91
C SER A 166 5.61 -7.70 -18.62
N ALA A 167 5.82 -6.45 -18.22
CA ALA A 167 6.86 -5.58 -18.77
C ALA A 167 8.20 -5.66 -17.99
N LEU A 168 8.25 -6.49 -16.94
CA LEU A 168 9.45 -6.72 -16.11
C LEU A 168 10.18 -7.98 -16.57
#